data_3238a6b0d531356046cac276417d1228
#
_entry.id   3238a6b0d531356046cac276417d1228
#
_cell.length_a   1.000
_cell.length_b   1.000
_cell.length_c   1.000
_cell.angle_alpha   90.00
_cell.angle_beta   90.00
_cell.angle_gamma   90.00
#
_symmetry.space_group_name_H-M   'P 1'
#
loop_
_entity.id
_entity.type
_entity.pdbx_description
1 polymer ?
#
loop_
_entity_poly.entity_id
_entity_poly.type
_entity_poly.pdbx_seq_one_letter_code
_entity_poly.pdbx_strand_id
1 'polypeptide(L)'
;CIRDRGEFTDLCAGPHLDSTGRIKGNAIKLTQCCGAYWRGDSKRKMLQRIYAVAFPKKEELDQYLAEQAEALKRDHNKLGRELEYFTTVDCIGQGLPILLPKGARVIQLLQRWVEDVEQAHGYLLTKTPLMAKRELYKISGHWDHYLDGMFVLGDPQDETKECFALRPMTCPFQYQVYLNRGRSYRDLPMRLGETSTLFRNEDSGEMHGLIRVRQFTISEGHLVLRPDQLEDEFRDCLDLAKYCLSTVGLLDKCTFRFSQWDPANPKNKYEGTKEQWD
;
A
#
# COMPACT_ATOMS: atom_id res chain seq x y z
N CYS A 1 10.44 -27.40 -3.11
CA CYS A 1 11.64 -28.27 -3.25
C CYS A 1 12.12 -28.76 -1.89
N ILE A 2 12.59 -29.99 -1.80
CA ILE A 2 13.32 -30.53 -0.65
C ILE A 2 14.80 -30.51 -1.03
N ARG A 3 15.64 -30.00 -0.14
CA ARG A 3 17.09 -30.00 -0.33
C ARG A 3 17.79 -30.72 0.80
N ASP A 4 18.59 -31.67 0.44
CA ASP A 4 19.45 -32.44 1.34
C ASP A 4 20.89 -31.91 1.26
N ARG A 5 21.44 -31.61 2.41
CA ARG A 5 22.83 -31.18 2.55
C ARG A 5 23.50 -31.97 3.70
N GLY A 6 23.96 -33.18 3.40
CA GLY A 6 24.42 -34.10 4.44
C GLY A 6 23.28 -34.50 5.36
N GLU A 7 23.43 -34.19 6.64
CA GLU A 7 22.41 -34.46 7.67
C GLU A 7 21.29 -33.40 7.73
N PHE A 8 21.39 -32.33 6.94
CA PHE A 8 20.43 -31.24 6.93
C PHE A 8 19.48 -31.34 5.73
N THR A 9 18.18 -31.46 6.01
CA THR A 9 17.10 -31.51 5.00
C THR A 9 16.04 -30.48 5.36
N ASP A 10 15.66 -29.64 4.39
CA ASP A 10 14.60 -28.64 4.58
C ASP A 10 13.88 -28.31 3.28
N LEU A 11 12.70 -27.66 3.43
CA LEU A 11 11.93 -27.13 2.32
C LEU A 11 12.48 -25.78 1.87
N CYS A 12 12.58 -25.60 0.55
CA CYS A 12 12.98 -24.33 -0.05
C CYS A 12 12.11 -24.00 -1.26
N ALA A 13 11.73 -22.74 -1.39
CA ALA A 13 10.90 -22.28 -2.51
C ALA A 13 11.67 -22.26 -3.85
N GLY A 14 13.02 -22.24 -3.81
CA GLY A 14 13.85 -22.05 -5.02
C GLY A 14 13.73 -20.60 -5.58
N PRO A 15 14.35 -20.35 -6.75
CA PRO A 15 15.26 -21.21 -7.47
C PRO A 15 16.59 -21.46 -6.73
N HIS A 16 17.33 -22.46 -7.18
CA HIS A 16 18.61 -22.81 -6.58
C HIS A 16 19.74 -22.70 -7.60
N LEU A 17 20.93 -22.33 -7.12
CA LEU A 17 22.15 -22.46 -7.90
C LEU A 17 22.61 -23.94 -7.89
N ASP A 18 23.18 -24.39 -8.98
CA ASP A 18 23.72 -25.74 -9.10
C ASP A 18 24.92 -25.96 -8.17
N SER A 19 25.69 -24.89 -7.92
CA SER A 19 26.88 -24.91 -7.07
C SER A 19 27.11 -23.58 -6.39
N THR A 20 27.49 -23.63 -5.11
CA THR A 20 27.94 -22.45 -4.35
C THR A 20 29.23 -21.85 -4.90
N GLY A 21 30.02 -22.62 -5.68
CA GLY A 21 31.22 -22.14 -6.37
C GLY A 21 30.95 -21.03 -7.41
N ARG A 22 29.68 -20.86 -7.84
CA ARG A 22 29.30 -19.75 -8.72
C ARG A 22 29.16 -18.41 -7.98
N ILE A 23 29.15 -18.44 -6.65
CA ILE A 23 29.00 -17.23 -5.84
C ILE A 23 30.40 -16.74 -5.44
N LYS A 24 30.72 -15.50 -5.81
CA LYS A 24 32.00 -14.89 -5.42
C LYS A 24 31.91 -14.46 -3.95
N GLY A 25 32.76 -15.00 -3.10
CA GLY A 25 32.75 -14.72 -1.67
C GLY A 25 32.90 -13.22 -1.28
N ASN A 26 33.58 -12.46 -2.16
CA ASN A 26 33.76 -11.02 -1.99
C ASN A 26 32.53 -10.18 -2.46
N ALA A 27 31.55 -10.83 -3.09
CA ALA A 27 30.31 -10.19 -3.56
C ALA A 27 29.08 -10.62 -2.73
N ILE A 28 29.30 -11.14 -1.51
CA ILE A 28 28.25 -11.47 -0.53
C ILE A 28 28.48 -10.67 0.74
N LYS A 29 27.39 -10.24 1.35
CA LYS A 29 27.38 -9.63 2.68
C LYS A 29 26.23 -10.19 3.53
N LEU A 30 26.56 -10.67 4.73
CA LEU A 30 25.55 -10.92 5.76
C LEU A 30 25.11 -9.55 6.33
N THR A 31 23.83 -9.28 6.29
CA THR A 31 23.29 -7.94 6.64
C THR A 31 22.66 -7.91 8.01
N GLN A 32 22.02 -8.99 8.43
CA GLN A 32 21.30 -9.03 9.71
C GLN A 32 21.18 -10.46 10.23
N CYS A 33 21.14 -10.60 11.56
CA CYS A 33 20.71 -11.80 12.25
C CYS A 33 19.66 -11.43 13.31
N CYS A 34 18.49 -12.04 13.26
CA CYS A 34 17.40 -11.75 14.19
C CYS A 34 16.61 -13.02 14.53
N GLY A 35 15.84 -12.97 15.63
CA GLY A 35 14.89 -14.01 15.96
C GLY A 35 13.71 -14.05 14.97
N ALA A 36 13.24 -15.24 14.67
CA ALA A 36 12.03 -15.45 13.90
C ALA A 36 11.30 -16.71 14.38
N TYR A 37 10.00 -16.60 14.64
CA TYR A 37 9.21 -17.76 14.99
C TYR A 37 8.98 -18.67 13.78
N TRP A 38 9.05 -19.98 14.02
CA TRP A 38 8.77 -20.98 12.99
C TRP A 38 7.39 -20.76 12.37
N ARG A 39 7.36 -20.56 11.07
CA ARG A 39 6.14 -20.25 10.28
C ARG A 39 5.35 -19.00 10.74
N GLY A 40 6.03 -18.05 11.39
CA GLY A 40 5.40 -16.81 11.86
C GLY A 40 4.55 -16.97 13.12
N ASP A 41 4.46 -18.15 13.70
CA ASP A 41 3.63 -18.44 14.87
C ASP A 41 4.44 -18.23 16.16
N SER A 42 4.07 -17.20 16.94
CA SER A 42 4.75 -16.84 18.20
C SER A 42 4.67 -17.91 19.29
N LYS A 43 3.78 -18.89 19.15
CA LYS A 43 3.67 -20.05 20.07
C LYS A 43 4.65 -21.16 19.73
N ARG A 44 5.34 -21.06 18.60
CA ARG A 44 6.31 -22.05 18.14
C ARG A 44 7.74 -21.64 18.48
N LYS A 45 8.69 -22.56 18.19
CA LYS A 45 10.11 -22.36 18.47
C LYS A 45 10.64 -21.12 17.74
N MET A 46 11.35 -20.28 18.47
CA MET A 46 12.12 -19.19 17.90
C MET A 46 13.39 -19.73 17.27
N LEU A 47 13.61 -19.35 16.00
CA LEU A 47 14.81 -19.65 15.21
C LEU A 47 15.62 -18.39 15.01
N GLN A 48 16.86 -18.54 14.58
CA GLN A 48 17.68 -17.43 14.09
C GLN A 48 17.49 -17.31 12.58
N ARG A 49 17.14 -16.11 12.13
CA ARG A 49 17.03 -15.76 10.71
C ARG A 49 18.20 -14.89 10.32
N ILE A 50 18.97 -15.38 9.34
CA ILE A 50 20.12 -14.68 8.81
C ILE A 50 19.74 -14.11 7.44
N TYR A 51 19.93 -12.81 7.28
CA TYR A 51 19.75 -12.12 6.01
C TYR A 51 21.09 -11.88 5.35
N ALA A 52 21.13 -12.03 4.04
CA ALA A 52 22.30 -11.78 3.24
C ALA A 52 21.90 -11.22 1.88
N VAL A 53 22.81 -10.48 1.27
CA VAL A 53 22.70 -10.03 -0.12
C VAL A 53 23.89 -10.57 -0.91
N ALA A 54 23.68 -10.92 -2.18
CA ALA A 54 24.70 -11.39 -3.08
C ALA A 54 24.53 -10.73 -4.46
N PHE A 55 25.66 -10.36 -5.08
CA PHE A 55 25.70 -9.72 -6.38
C PHE A 55 26.67 -10.48 -7.30
N PRO A 56 26.53 -10.34 -8.64
CA PRO A 56 27.46 -10.92 -9.59
C PRO A 56 28.88 -10.36 -9.45
N LYS A 57 29.01 -9.08 -9.04
CA LYS A 57 30.29 -8.37 -8.91
C LYS A 57 30.39 -7.66 -7.56
N LYS A 58 31.62 -7.50 -7.09
CA LYS A 58 31.90 -6.77 -5.85
C LYS A 58 31.48 -5.30 -5.92
N GLU A 59 31.71 -4.65 -7.05
CA GLU A 59 31.40 -3.25 -7.28
C GLU A 59 29.89 -2.98 -7.11
N GLU A 60 29.04 -3.90 -7.58
CA GLU A 60 27.58 -3.82 -7.41
C GLU A 60 27.17 -3.98 -5.94
N LEU A 61 27.84 -4.87 -5.20
CA LEU A 61 27.64 -5.00 -3.75
C LEU A 61 28.07 -3.72 -3.01
N ASP A 62 29.23 -3.17 -3.34
CA ASP A 62 29.76 -1.96 -2.69
C ASP A 62 28.83 -0.76 -2.96
N GLN A 63 28.33 -0.63 -4.19
CA GLN A 63 27.31 0.36 -4.54
C GLN A 63 26.04 0.19 -3.72
N TYR A 64 25.48 -1.03 -3.69
CA TYR A 64 24.28 -1.35 -2.90
C TYR A 64 24.46 -1.00 -1.42
N LEU A 65 25.61 -1.36 -0.83
CA LEU A 65 25.88 -1.05 0.58
C LEU A 65 26.00 0.47 0.85
N ALA A 66 26.58 1.21 -0.11
CA ALA A 66 26.63 2.67 -0.02
C ALA A 66 25.24 3.29 -0.12
N GLU A 67 24.39 2.80 -1.03
CA GLU A 67 22.98 3.23 -1.16
C GLU A 67 22.18 2.92 0.11
N GLN A 68 22.36 1.74 0.72
CA GLN A 68 21.74 1.37 1.98
C GLN A 68 22.18 2.27 3.14
N ALA A 69 23.48 2.56 3.23
CA ALA A 69 24.02 3.45 4.25
C ALA A 69 23.46 4.89 4.10
N GLU A 70 23.28 5.35 2.87
CA GLU A 70 22.65 6.64 2.58
C GLU A 70 21.16 6.65 2.88
N ALA A 71 20.45 5.53 2.57
CA ALA A 71 19.03 5.36 2.90
C ALA A 71 18.77 5.43 4.41
N LEU A 72 19.65 4.80 5.22
CA LEU A 72 19.55 4.85 6.70
C LEU A 72 19.68 6.27 7.27
N LYS A 73 20.42 7.16 6.62
CA LYS A 73 20.50 8.58 7.05
C LYS A 73 19.19 9.32 6.82
N ARG A 74 18.39 8.86 5.85
CA ARG A 74 17.10 9.45 5.46
C ARG A 74 15.92 8.66 5.96
N ASP A 75 16.14 7.71 6.87
CA ASP A 75 15.04 6.92 7.46
C ASP A 75 14.03 7.85 8.12
N HIS A 76 12.81 7.82 7.62
CA HIS A 76 11.71 8.66 8.10
C HIS A 76 11.35 8.40 9.56
N ASN A 77 11.55 7.16 10.08
CA ASN A 77 11.32 6.84 11.49
C ASN A 77 12.32 7.57 12.39
N LYS A 78 13.59 7.58 11.98
CA LYS A 78 14.65 8.29 12.69
C LYS A 78 14.42 9.79 12.63
N LEU A 79 14.39 10.34 11.42
CA LEU A 79 14.23 11.78 11.18
C LEU A 79 12.93 12.33 11.74
N GLY A 80 11.83 11.58 11.61
CA GLY A 80 10.53 11.99 12.10
C GLY A 80 10.48 12.18 13.61
N ARG A 81 11.18 11.33 14.35
CA ARG A 81 11.31 11.44 15.81
C ARG A 81 12.30 12.54 16.22
N GLU A 82 13.50 12.55 15.62
CA GLU A 82 14.54 13.55 15.92
C GLU A 82 14.07 14.98 15.61
N LEU A 83 13.32 15.17 14.54
CA LEU A 83 12.78 16.46 14.11
C LEU A 83 11.40 16.79 14.70
N GLU A 84 10.84 15.91 15.52
CA GLU A 84 9.53 16.06 16.16
C GLU A 84 8.37 16.21 15.16
N TYR A 85 8.36 15.37 14.11
CA TYR A 85 7.25 15.33 13.16
C TYR A 85 6.13 14.40 13.62
N PHE A 86 6.47 13.25 14.20
CA PHE A 86 5.50 12.30 14.71
C PHE A 86 6.06 11.44 15.84
N THR A 87 5.17 10.82 16.58
CA THR A 87 5.50 9.85 17.62
C THR A 87 4.46 8.74 17.67
N THR A 88 4.78 7.67 18.40
CA THR A 88 3.86 6.57 18.72
C THR A 88 3.79 6.40 20.22
N VAL A 89 2.60 6.10 20.76
CA VAL A 89 2.34 5.94 22.18
C VAL A 89 1.62 4.63 22.41
N ASP A 90 2.11 3.81 23.35
CA ASP A 90 1.60 2.45 23.56
C ASP A 90 0.10 2.41 23.93
N CYS A 91 -0.38 3.37 24.73
CA CYS A 91 -1.79 3.44 25.12
C CYS A 91 -2.73 3.82 23.97
N ILE A 92 -2.22 4.39 22.86
CA ILE A 92 -2.98 4.63 21.64
C ILE A 92 -2.96 3.40 20.74
N GLY A 93 -1.81 2.72 20.68
CA GLY A 93 -1.63 1.47 19.95
C GLY A 93 -0.70 1.59 18.75
N GLN A 94 -0.22 0.43 18.32
CA GLN A 94 0.68 0.32 17.17
C GLN A 94 -0.05 0.65 15.87
N GLY A 95 0.66 1.30 14.94
CA GLY A 95 0.09 1.69 13.64
C GLY A 95 -0.85 2.89 13.71
N LEU A 96 -0.91 3.60 14.85
CA LEU A 96 -1.69 4.81 15.07
C LEU A 96 -0.74 5.96 15.49
N PRO A 97 0.05 6.51 14.55
CA PRO A 97 1.01 7.57 14.86
C PRO A 97 0.30 8.89 15.19
N ILE A 98 0.87 9.62 16.13
CA ILE A 98 0.47 10.99 16.43
C ILE A 98 1.36 11.93 15.60
N LEU A 99 0.75 12.77 14.78
CA LEU A 99 1.45 13.87 14.14
C LEU A 99 1.64 15.01 15.15
N LEU A 100 2.89 15.34 15.42
CA LEU A 100 3.25 16.48 16.28
C LEU A 100 3.06 17.80 15.52
N PRO A 101 3.10 18.97 16.17
CA PRO A 101 2.75 20.24 15.53
C PRO A 101 3.46 20.53 14.20
N LYS A 102 4.74 20.19 14.07
CA LYS A 102 5.50 20.34 12.82
C LYS A 102 4.96 19.41 11.72
N GLY A 103 4.78 18.14 12.04
CA GLY A 103 4.26 17.13 11.11
C GLY A 103 2.81 17.43 10.70
N ALA A 104 1.97 17.78 11.66
CA ALA A 104 0.58 18.17 11.40
C ALA A 104 0.51 19.39 10.47
N ARG A 105 1.41 20.36 10.63
CA ARG A 105 1.47 21.53 9.73
C ARG A 105 1.90 21.15 8.31
N VAL A 106 2.88 20.26 8.16
CA VAL A 106 3.30 19.78 6.83
C VAL A 106 2.15 19.07 6.14
N ILE A 107 1.48 18.13 6.83
CA ILE A 107 0.33 17.41 6.25
C ILE A 107 -0.80 18.38 5.88
N GLN A 108 -1.11 19.36 6.72
CA GLN A 108 -2.12 20.36 6.41
C GLN A 108 -1.79 21.15 5.13
N LEU A 109 -0.53 21.53 4.95
CA LEU A 109 -0.09 22.26 3.74
C LEU A 109 -0.20 21.38 2.50
N LEU A 110 0.25 20.13 2.58
CA LEU A 110 0.16 19.17 1.48
C LEU A 110 -1.29 18.89 1.11
N GLN A 111 -2.17 18.71 2.11
CA GLN A 111 -3.58 18.45 1.90
C GLN A 111 -4.26 19.62 1.16
N ARG A 112 -4.07 20.85 1.65
CA ARG A 112 -4.66 22.04 1.02
C ARG A 112 -4.17 22.20 -0.42
N TRP A 113 -2.86 22.02 -0.61
CA TRP A 113 -2.27 22.15 -1.93
C TRP A 113 -2.81 21.10 -2.92
N VAL A 114 -2.91 19.81 -2.53
CA VAL A 114 -3.41 18.78 -3.42
C VAL A 114 -4.90 18.96 -3.74
N GLU A 115 -5.71 19.39 -2.76
CA GLU A 115 -7.12 19.71 -2.96
C GLU A 115 -7.30 20.86 -3.97
N ASP A 116 -6.48 21.92 -3.89
CA ASP A 116 -6.48 23.04 -4.85
C ASP A 116 -6.06 22.57 -6.25
N VAL A 117 -5.05 21.70 -6.35
CA VAL A 117 -4.58 21.13 -7.62
C VAL A 117 -5.66 20.25 -8.25
N GLU A 118 -6.29 19.37 -7.49
CA GLU A 118 -7.37 18.51 -7.97
C GLU A 118 -8.57 19.34 -8.44
N GLN A 119 -8.95 20.37 -7.70
CA GLN A 119 -10.02 21.28 -8.10
C GLN A 119 -9.68 21.97 -9.43
N ALA A 120 -8.44 22.42 -9.61
CA ALA A 120 -7.98 23.03 -10.87
C ALA A 120 -8.01 22.06 -12.05
N HIS A 121 -7.90 20.74 -11.80
CA HIS A 121 -8.03 19.68 -12.80
C HIS A 121 -9.47 19.16 -12.95
N GLY A 122 -10.45 19.87 -12.39
CA GLY A 122 -11.88 19.58 -12.57
C GLY A 122 -12.43 18.48 -11.66
N TYR A 123 -11.71 18.11 -10.59
CA TYR A 123 -12.24 17.20 -9.59
C TYR A 123 -13.28 17.90 -8.70
N LEU A 124 -14.39 17.23 -8.50
CA LEU A 124 -15.46 17.67 -7.61
C LEU A 124 -15.21 17.11 -6.22
N LEU A 125 -14.92 17.99 -5.27
CA LEU A 125 -14.64 17.60 -3.89
C LEU A 125 -15.88 16.95 -3.26
N THR A 126 -15.68 15.78 -2.67
CA THR A 126 -16.67 15.06 -1.87
C THR A 126 -16.20 14.91 -0.43
N LYS A 127 -17.12 14.64 0.48
CA LYS A 127 -16.82 14.28 1.86
C LYS A 127 -17.79 13.20 2.30
N THR A 128 -17.29 12.01 2.52
CA THR A 128 -18.08 10.83 2.83
C THR A 128 -17.82 10.32 4.26
N PRO A 129 -18.74 9.55 4.86
CA PRO A 129 -18.56 9.03 6.22
C PRO A 129 -17.36 8.10 6.37
N LEU A 130 -16.82 8.02 7.59
CA LEU A 130 -15.66 7.14 7.90
C LEU A 130 -16.06 5.68 8.08
N MET A 131 -17.35 5.38 8.20
CA MET A 131 -17.88 4.04 8.38
C MET A 131 -19.21 3.86 7.64
N ALA A 132 -19.54 2.63 7.33
CA ALA A 132 -20.82 2.23 6.76
C ALA A 132 -21.26 0.88 7.30
N LYS A 133 -22.54 0.58 7.04
CA LYS A 133 -23.10 -0.75 7.29
C LYS A 133 -22.45 -1.80 6.39
N ARG A 134 -22.42 -3.05 6.85
CA ARG A 134 -21.86 -4.19 6.10
C ARG A 134 -22.44 -4.33 4.69
N GLU A 135 -23.69 -3.93 4.48
CA GLU A 135 -24.36 -4.03 3.17
C GLU A 135 -23.63 -3.28 2.07
N LEU A 136 -23.08 -2.09 2.38
CA LEU A 136 -22.27 -1.35 1.41
C LEU A 136 -21.03 -2.14 0.99
N TYR A 137 -20.38 -2.79 1.95
CA TYR A 137 -19.16 -3.56 1.71
C TYR A 137 -19.44 -4.92 1.06
N LYS A 138 -20.64 -5.51 1.26
CA LYS A 138 -21.12 -6.67 0.50
C LYS A 138 -21.33 -6.31 -0.97
N ILE A 139 -21.98 -5.18 -1.26
CA ILE A 139 -22.21 -4.70 -2.64
C ILE A 139 -20.88 -4.48 -3.37
N SER A 140 -19.87 -3.99 -2.70
CA SER A 140 -18.56 -3.69 -3.29
C SER A 140 -17.56 -4.86 -3.22
N GLY A 141 -17.95 -6.02 -2.68
CA GLY A 141 -17.10 -7.21 -2.55
C GLY A 141 -16.08 -7.16 -1.42
N HIS A 142 -15.91 -6.03 -0.73
CA HIS A 142 -14.91 -5.90 0.35
C HIS A 142 -15.20 -6.83 1.53
N TRP A 143 -16.48 -7.10 1.82
CA TRP A 143 -16.88 -7.97 2.92
C TRP A 143 -16.45 -9.42 2.72
N ASP A 144 -16.48 -9.89 1.49
CA ASP A 144 -16.16 -11.29 1.16
C ASP A 144 -14.65 -11.51 0.95
N HIS A 145 -13.92 -10.49 0.47
CA HIS A 145 -12.52 -10.63 0.06
C HIS A 145 -11.51 -9.94 0.97
N TYR A 146 -11.96 -9.05 1.86
CA TYR A 146 -11.06 -8.18 2.64
C TYR A 146 -11.46 -8.03 4.11
N LEU A 147 -12.35 -8.88 4.64
CA LEU A 147 -12.90 -8.76 6.00
C LEU A 147 -11.81 -8.72 7.08
N ASP A 148 -10.78 -9.56 6.96
CA ASP A 148 -9.67 -9.63 7.92
C ASP A 148 -8.87 -8.32 8.00
N GLY A 149 -8.85 -7.55 6.91
CA GLY A 149 -8.21 -6.23 6.83
C GLY A 149 -9.09 -5.07 7.30
N MET A 150 -10.30 -5.32 7.79
CA MET A 150 -11.26 -4.28 8.18
C MET A 150 -11.43 -4.22 9.70
N PHE A 151 -11.63 -3.01 10.24
CA PHE A 151 -12.12 -2.82 11.60
C PHE A 151 -13.63 -2.90 11.61
N VAL A 152 -14.16 -3.97 12.19
CA VAL A 152 -15.60 -4.25 12.26
C VAL A 152 -16.16 -3.85 13.62
N LEU A 153 -17.33 -3.22 13.63
CA LEU A 153 -18.07 -2.77 14.80
C LEU A 153 -19.37 -3.58 14.88
N GLY A 154 -19.41 -4.54 15.76
CA GLY A 154 -20.48 -5.53 15.91
C GLY A 154 -20.01 -6.95 15.57
N ASP A 155 -20.92 -7.87 15.50
CA ASP A 155 -20.64 -9.26 15.14
C ASP A 155 -20.79 -9.46 13.61
N PRO A 156 -19.70 -9.75 12.89
CA PRO A 156 -19.76 -9.96 11.44
C PRO A 156 -20.54 -11.22 11.05
N GLN A 157 -20.71 -12.19 11.97
CA GLN A 157 -21.43 -13.44 11.74
C GLN A 157 -22.94 -13.36 12.04
N ASP A 158 -23.35 -12.39 12.87
CA ASP A 158 -24.77 -12.21 13.21
C ASP A 158 -25.46 -11.30 12.18
N GLU A 159 -26.12 -11.91 11.21
CA GLU A 159 -26.85 -11.17 10.18
C GLU A 159 -28.15 -10.52 10.68
N THR A 160 -28.62 -10.88 11.87
CA THR A 160 -29.85 -10.33 12.44
C THR A 160 -29.63 -8.95 13.08
N LYS A 161 -28.37 -8.61 13.39
CA LYS A 161 -27.99 -7.35 14.01
C LYS A 161 -27.28 -6.40 13.04
N GLU A 162 -27.44 -5.13 13.32
CA GLU A 162 -26.73 -4.09 12.59
C GLU A 162 -25.22 -4.20 12.86
N CYS A 163 -24.41 -4.20 11.79
CA CYS A 163 -22.98 -4.30 11.85
C CYS A 163 -22.37 -3.24 10.94
N PHE A 164 -21.40 -2.50 11.47
CA PHE A 164 -20.66 -1.48 10.73
C PHE A 164 -19.20 -1.86 10.56
N ALA A 165 -18.53 -1.21 9.64
CA ALA A 165 -17.07 -1.26 9.57
C ALA A 165 -16.50 0.11 9.23
N LEU A 166 -15.28 0.37 9.73
CA LEU A 166 -14.51 1.52 9.30
C LEU A 166 -14.04 1.28 7.85
N ARG A 167 -14.03 2.35 7.05
CA ARG A 167 -13.74 2.24 5.63
C ARG A 167 -12.26 1.92 5.35
N PRO A 168 -11.95 0.83 4.65
CA PRO A 168 -10.60 0.55 4.16
C PRO A 168 -10.28 1.29 2.86
N MET A 169 -11.32 1.76 2.14
CA MET A 169 -11.30 2.47 0.86
C MET A 169 -12.50 3.40 0.75
N THR A 170 -12.41 4.43 -0.07
CA THR A 170 -13.49 5.41 -0.29
C THR A 170 -14.39 5.05 -1.48
N CYS A 171 -13.93 4.17 -2.38
CA CYS A 171 -14.64 3.78 -3.61
C CYS A 171 -16.14 3.52 -3.42
N PRO A 172 -16.58 2.66 -2.49
CA PRO A 172 -18.00 2.35 -2.32
C PRO A 172 -18.84 3.58 -2.01
N PHE A 173 -18.29 4.51 -1.24
CA PHE A 173 -18.97 5.73 -0.83
C PHE A 173 -19.12 6.71 -2.01
N GLN A 174 -18.08 6.90 -2.81
CA GLN A 174 -18.14 7.80 -3.97
C GLN A 174 -19.06 7.26 -5.05
N TYR A 175 -19.20 5.95 -5.19
CA TYR A 175 -20.23 5.38 -6.07
C TYR A 175 -21.65 5.72 -5.60
N GLN A 176 -21.88 5.80 -4.29
CA GLN A 176 -23.18 6.28 -3.76
C GLN A 176 -23.39 7.77 -4.03
N VAL A 177 -22.32 8.59 -4.01
CA VAL A 177 -22.41 10.00 -4.44
C VAL A 177 -22.81 10.10 -5.91
N TYR A 178 -22.25 9.25 -6.77
CA TYR A 178 -22.65 9.20 -8.16
C TYR A 178 -24.12 8.78 -8.34
N LEU A 179 -24.57 7.79 -7.59
CA LEU A 179 -25.92 7.20 -7.67
C LEU A 179 -27.01 8.05 -7.02
N ASN A 180 -26.69 9.15 -6.34
CA ASN A 180 -27.68 9.94 -5.57
C ASN A 180 -28.79 10.58 -6.44
N ARG A 181 -28.56 10.68 -7.76
CA ARG A 181 -29.55 11.16 -8.75
C ARG A 181 -29.31 10.50 -10.11
N GLY A 182 -30.32 10.55 -10.97
CA GLY A 182 -30.16 10.17 -12.37
C GLY A 182 -29.09 11.01 -13.07
N ARG A 183 -28.27 10.38 -13.88
CA ARG A 183 -27.19 10.98 -14.66
C ARG A 183 -27.40 10.74 -16.14
N SER A 184 -26.89 11.65 -16.96
CA SER A 184 -26.86 11.52 -18.41
C SER A 184 -25.42 11.28 -18.86
N TYR A 185 -25.24 10.70 -20.06
CA TYR A 185 -23.93 10.62 -20.70
C TYR A 185 -23.26 12.00 -20.90
N ARG A 186 -24.04 13.08 -20.86
CA ARG A 186 -23.55 14.47 -20.96
C ARG A 186 -22.91 14.97 -19.67
N ASP A 187 -23.17 14.29 -18.54
CA ASP A 187 -22.54 14.58 -17.25
C ASP A 187 -21.13 13.99 -17.14
N LEU A 188 -20.68 13.21 -18.16
CA LEU A 188 -19.42 12.50 -18.17
C LEU A 188 -18.38 13.19 -19.05
N PRO A 189 -17.09 13.17 -18.74
CA PRO A 189 -16.52 12.52 -17.57
C PRO A 189 -16.85 13.26 -16.26
N MET A 190 -17.03 12.50 -15.17
CA MET A 190 -17.19 13.05 -13.84
C MET A 190 -16.02 12.62 -12.96
N ARG A 191 -15.27 13.57 -12.45
CA ARG A 191 -14.13 13.35 -11.57
C ARG A 191 -14.53 13.68 -10.14
N LEU A 192 -14.62 12.67 -9.29
CA LEU A 192 -14.93 12.84 -7.85
C LEU A 192 -13.65 12.71 -7.06
N GLY A 193 -13.31 13.69 -6.23
CA GLY A 193 -12.12 13.69 -5.38
C GLY A 193 -12.47 13.72 -3.90
N GLU A 194 -11.64 13.12 -3.07
CA GLU A 194 -11.75 13.20 -1.61
C GLU A 194 -10.39 13.03 -0.94
N THR A 195 -10.03 13.95 -0.05
CA THR A 195 -8.99 13.69 0.92
C THR A 195 -9.59 12.87 2.06
N SER A 196 -9.29 11.57 2.04
CA SER A 196 -9.95 10.53 2.81
C SER A 196 -9.09 9.97 3.92
N THR A 197 -9.65 9.85 5.13
CA THR A 197 -9.06 9.02 6.19
C THR A 197 -9.56 7.60 6.04
N LEU A 198 -8.63 6.66 6.00
CA LEU A 198 -8.88 5.22 5.83
C LEU A 198 -8.32 4.43 7.01
N PHE A 199 -8.88 3.23 7.21
CA PHE A 199 -8.52 2.35 8.31
C PHE A 199 -8.28 0.93 7.79
N ARG A 200 -7.15 0.34 8.15
CA ARG A 200 -6.81 -1.03 7.79
C ARG A 200 -6.32 -1.78 9.01
N ASN A 201 -6.87 -2.95 9.27
CA ASN A 201 -6.46 -3.81 10.37
C ASN A 201 -5.17 -4.55 10.01
N GLU A 202 -4.07 -3.80 9.91
CA GLU A 202 -2.77 -4.35 9.57
C GLU A 202 -2.19 -5.19 10.70
N ASP A 203 -1.54 -6.31 10.34
CA ASP A 203 -0.83 -7.16 11.29
C ASP A 203 0.38 -6.44 11.88
N SER A 204 0.69 -6.75 13.16
CA SER A 204 1.79 -6.10 13.89
C SER A 204 3.15 -6.23 13.20
N GLY A 205 3.39 -7.33 12.49
CA GLY A 205 4.64 -7.58 11.77
C GLY A 205 4.78 -6.85 10.43
N GLU A 206 3.71 -6.24 9.94
CA GLU A 206 3.68 -5.55 8.64
C GLU A 206 3.77 -4.03 8.79
N MET A 207 3.46 -3.51 9.96
CA MET A 207 3.47 -2.07 10.23
C MET A 207 4.88 -1.49 10.19
N HIS A 208 5.03 -0.34 9.51
CA HIS A 208 6.32 0.32 9.36
C HIS A 208 6.17 1.84 9.31
N GLY A 209 6.54 2.52 10.39
CA GLY A 209 6.59 3.99 10.52
C GLY A 209 5.29 4.68 10.10
N LEU A 210 5.39 5.56 9.09
CA LEU A 210 4.24 6.20 8.43
C LEU A 210 3.88 5.54 7.09
N ILE A 211 4.65 4.54 6.64
CA ILE A 211 4.46 3.90 5.32
C ILE A 211 3.33 2.88 5.38
N ARG A 212 3.25 2.11 6.48
CA ARG A 212 2.20 1.11 6.67
C ARG A 212 1.64 1.20 8.07
N VAL A 213 0.44 1.70 8.18
CA VAL A 213 -0.23 2.11 9.42
C VAL A 213 -1.69 1.68 9.39
N ARG A 214 -2.34 1.69 10.57
CA ARG A 214 -3.76 1.31 10.72
C ARG A 214 -4.73 2.45 10.38
N GLN A 215 -4.27 3.70 10.47
CA GLN A 215 -5.02 4.88 10.08
C GLN A 215 -4.12 5.79 9.26
N PHE A 216 -4.59 6.21 8.10
CA PHE A 216 -3.86 7.11 7.20
C PHE A 216 -4.84 7.96 6.38
N THR A 217 -4.31 9.03 5.81
CA THR A 217 -5.07 9.91 4.92
C THR A 217 -4.43 9.89 3.54
N ILE A 218 -5.25 9.72 2.51
CA ILE A 218 -4.85 9.81 1.11
C ILE A 218 -5.73 10.81 0.38
N SER A 219 -5.21 11.42 -0.68
CA SER A 219 -6.03 12.07 -1.68
C SER A 219 -6.30 11.06 -2.78
N GLU A 220 -7.55 10.81 -3.06
CA GLU A 220 -7.98 9.83 -4.05
C GLU A 220 -9.13 10.38 -4.89
N GLY A 221 -9.22 9.90 -6.12
CA GLY A 221 -10.28 10.27 -7.02
C GLY A 221 -10.88 9.06 -7.73
N HIS A 222 -12.18 9.16 -8.05
CA HIS A 222 -12.89 8.18 -8.86
C HIS A 222 -13.50 8.87 -10.07
N LEU A 223 -13.15 8.37 -11.24
CA LEU A 223 -13.62 8.90 -12.50
C LEU A 223 -14.71 8.01 -13.06
N VAL A 224 -15.86 8.59 -13.31
CA VAL A 224 -16.96 7.96 -14.03
C VAL A 224 -16.97 8.52 -15.43
N LEU A 225 -16.79 7.65 -16.42
CA LEU A 225 -16.53 8.06 -17.79
C LEU A 225 -17.15 7.07 -18.80
N ARG A 226 -17.27 7.50 -20.07
CA ARG A 226 -17.61 6.61 -21.17
C ARG A 226 -16.35 5.90 -21.69
N PRO A 227 -16.50 4.73 -22.32
CA PRO A 227 -15.34 3.99 -22.87
C PRO A 227 -14.48 4.83 -23.84
N ASP A 228 -15.09 5.71 -24.62
CA ASP A 228 -14.38 6.60 -25.56
C ASP A 228 -13.59 7.74 -24.89
N GLN A 229 -13.76 7.93 -23.59
CA GLN A 229 -13.04 8.94 -22.79
C GLN A 229 -11.88 8.32 -21.98
N LEU A 230 -11.75 6.99 -21.96
CA LEU A 230 -10.84 6.27 -21.06
C LEU A 230 -9.37 6.67 -21.27
N GLU A 231 -8.91 6.73 -22.52
CA GLU A 231 -7.51 7.03 -22.82
C GLU A 231 -7.12 8.44 -22.39
N ASP A 232 -7.95 9.43 -22.69
CA ASP A 232 -7.69 10.83 -22.33
C ASP A 232 -7.70 11.03 -20.81
N GLU A 233 -8.69 10.46 -20.11
CA GLU A 233 -8.79 10.56 -18.66
C GLU A 233 -7.64 9.83 -17.96
N PHE A 234 -7.19 8.68 -18.48
CA PHE A 234 -6.03 7.98 -17.95
C PHE A 234 -4.74 8.80 -18.12
N ARG A 235 -4.59 9.45 -19.27
CA ARG A 235 -3.45 10.35 -19.53
C ARG A 235 -3.45 11.53 -18.56
N ASP A 236 -4.60 12.17 -18.38
CA ASP A 236 -4.77 13.28 -17.43
C ASP A 236 -4.43 12.86 -16.00
N CYS A 237 -4.87 11.67 -15.54
CA CYS A 237 -4.50 11.13 -14.24
C CYS A 237 -2.99 10.92 -14.09
N LEU A 238 -2.34 10.39 -15.14
CA LEU A 238 -0.90 10.16 -15.12
C LEU A 238 -0.13 11.48 -15.08
N ASP A 239 -0.58 12.48 -15.83
CA ASP A 239 0.05 13.80 -15.87
C ASP A 239 -0.15 14.56 -14.56
N LEU A 240 -1.32 14.43 -13.92
CA LEU A 240 -1.56 14.95 -12.57
C LEU A 240 -0.62 14.29 -11.55
N ALA A 241 -0.45 12.96 -11.60
CA ALA A 241 0.47 12.25 -10.72
C ALA A 241 1.92 12.71 -10.92
N LYS A 242 2.36 12.87 -12.17
CA LYS A 242 3.70 13.40 -12.50
C LYS A 242 3.88 14.83 -12.01
N TYR A 243 2.88 15.67 -12.17
CA TYR A 243 2.90 17.04 -11.66
C TYR A 243 3.09 17.08 -10.15
N CYS A 244 2.30 16.29 -9.41
CA CYS A 244 2.41 16.20 -7.96
C CYS A 244 3.80 15.71 -7.52
N LEU A 245 4.31 14.62 -8.12
CA LEU A 245 5.64 14.08 -7.82
C LEU A 245 6.76 15.06 -8.17
N SER A 246 6.65 15.77 -9.28
CA SER A 246 7.60 16.80 -9.69
C SER A 246 7.64 17.96 -8.69
N THR A 247 6.48 18.44 -8.25
CA THR A 247 6.36 19.56 -7.31
C THR A 247 7.04 19.27 -5.97
N VAL A 248 6.98 18.02 -5.51
CA VAL A 248 7.66 17.59 -4.27
C VAL A 248 9.07 17.04 -4.49
N GLY A 249 9.61 17.12 -5.73
CA GLY A 249 10.98 16.72 -6.08
C GLY A 249 11.21 15.21 -6.06
N LEU A 250 10.18 14.41 -6.33
CA LEU A 250 10.26 12.94 -6.30
C LEU A 250 10.18 12.29 -7.69
N LEU A 251 9.79 13.00 -8.74
CA LEU A 251 9.53 12.41 -10.06
C LEU A 251 10.74 11.64 -10.61
N ASP A 252 11.94 12.21 -10.52
CA ASP A 252 13.17 11.59 -11.03
C ASP A 252 13.56 10.30 -10.29
N LYS A 253 12.93 10.03 -9.13
CA LYS A 253 13.16 8.84 -8.29
C LYS A 253 12.06 7.81 -8.44
N CYS A 254 11.04 8.10 -9.25
CA CYS A 254 9.90 7.23 -9.44
C CYS A 254 10.05 6.34 -10.67
N THR A 255 9.61 5.10 -10.52
CA THR A 255 9.46 4.16 -11.64
C THR A 255 7.98 3.83 -11.81
N PHE A 256 7.46 4.02 -13.00
CA PHE A 256 6.08 3.65 -13.32
C PHE A 256 6.03 2.20 -13.79
N ARG A 257 5.14 1.43 -13.18
CA ARG A 257 4.86 0.05 -13.58
C ARG A 257 3.42 -0.08 -14.03
N PHE A 258 3.22 -0.56 -15.23
CA PHE A 258 1.91 -0.97 -15.72
C PHE A 258 1.75 -2.48 -15.50
N SER A 259 0.73 -2.88 -14.74
CA SER A 259 0.43 -4.30 -14.50
C SER A 259 -0.52 -4.81 -15.59
N GLN A 260 -0.23 -6.00 -16.11
CA GLN A 260 -1.06 -6.66 -17.10
C GLN A 260 -1.61 -7.97 -16.53
N TRP A 261 -2.83 -8.28 -16.91
CA TRP A 261 -3.42 -9.57 -16.66
C TRP A 261 -2.85 -10.64 -17.60
N ASP A 262 -2.50 -11.79 -17.07
CA ASP A 262 -2.05 -12.94 -17.83
C ASP A 262 -3.00 -14.13 -17.57
N PRO A 263 -3.90 -14.45 -18.49
CA PRO A 263 -4.87 -15.54 -18.32
C PRO A 263 -4.21 -16.93 -18.26
N ALA A 264 -2.96 -17.04 -18.73
CA ALA A 264 -2.20 -18.30 -18.68
C ALA A 264 -1.53 -18.51 -17.32
N ASN A 265 -1.52 -17.49 -16.42
CA ASN A 265 -0.89 -17.61 -15.13
C ASN A 265 -1.86 -18.24 -14.10
N PRO A 266 -1.60 -19.47 -13.62
CA PRO A 266 -2.47 -20.15 -12.66
C PRO A 266 -2.54 -19.46 -11.28
N LYS A 267 -1.63 -18.52 -11.00
CA LYS A 267 -1.63 -17.65 -9.81
C LYS A 267 -2.22 -16.28 -10.12
N ASN A 268 -3.18 -16.23 -11.03
CA ASN A 268 -3.78 -14.99 -11.47
C ASN A 268 -4.26 -14.17 -10.24
N LYS A 269 -3.63 -13.02 -10.02
CA LYS A 269 -3.95 -12.10 -8.93
C LYS A 269 -4.99 -11.06 -9.34
N TYR A 270 -5.31 -11.02 -10.61
CA TYR A 270 -6.19 -10.01 -11.20
C TYR A 270 -7.50 -10.65 -11.57
N GLU A 271 -8.59 -10.00 -11.19
CA GLU A 271 -9.95 -10.36 -11.56
C GLU A 271 -10.37 -9.57 -12.80
N GLY A 272 -11.35 -10.05 -13.51
CA GLY A 272 -11.90 -9.42 -14.69
C GLY A 272 -11.94 -10.34 -15.90
N THR A 273 -12.52 -9.84 -16.99
CA THR A 273 -12.56 -10.55 -18.27
C THR A 273 -11.46 -10.09 -19.21
N LYS A 274 -11.20 -10.88 -20.26
CA LYS A 274 -10.20 -10.51 -21.25
C LYS A 274 -10.51 -9.15 -21.89
N GLU A 275 -11.79 -8.89 -22.20
CA GLU A 275 -12.23 -7.63 -22.80
C GLU A 275 -12.05 -6.40 -21.90
N GLN A 276 -11.94 -6.62 -20.57
CA GLN A 276 -11.65 -5.54 -19.61
C GLN A 276 -10.17 -5.21 -19.53
N TRP A 277 -9.31 -6.15 -19.96
CA TRP A 277 -7.85 -6.00 -19.89
C TRP A 277 -7.19 -5.67 -21.23
N ASP A 278 -7.83 -5.97 -22.35
CA ASP A 278 -7.41 -5.62 -23.71
C ASP A 278 -7.77 -4.18 -24.05
#